data_580943da65dab303a90c936fe1568f2b
#
_entry.id   580943da65dab303a90c936fe1568f2b
#
_cell.length_a   1.000
_cell.length_b   1.000
_cell.length_c   1.000
_cell.angle_alpha   90.00
_cell.angle_beta   90.00
_cell.angle_gamma   90.00
#
_symmetry.space_group_name_H-M   'P 1'
#
loop_
_entity.id
_entity.type
_entity.pdbx_description
1 polymer ?
#
loop_
_entity_poly.entity_id
_entity_poly.type
_entity_poly.pdbx_seq_one_letter_code
_entity_poly.pdbx_strand_id
1 'polypeptide(L)'
;MSLFSAIHTYDSGISADGSFEREKEETMEKIINNAPFALVLVFLVIGFVLLIKGADFFVEGSSSVAKRLHVPSIIIGLTIVAMGTSLPETAVSVSASLAGNNELAVSNVVGSNIFNLMVVIGVCAILATVNVARETIRRDIPLSLICAGLLMLLGIVGLGDKTGMTLGHLDGVIFIVLFACYIIYMIRTAMKASKEGKKVDIEGGSDEEIKLVSVPVSILFIIGGAIAIAVGGDVTVDAASRIASDLGMSQTLIGLTIVSIGTSLPELVTSIVAARKNEVDMALGNAIGSNIFNILMVLGIASAISPISIITENIIDLCVLIAFTICAWIFAGTKKKIGRVEGLCMVALYAAYAVYIIVR
;
A
#
# COMPACT_ATOMS: atom_id res chain seq x y z
N MET A 1 -11.86 -19.89 -13.50
CA MET A 1 -13.03 -19.50 -12.67
C MET A 1 -12.63 -18.20 -12.03
N SER A 2 -13.23 -17.06 -12.41
CA SER A 2 -12.76 -15.72 -12.08
C SER A 2 -12.80 -15.46 -10.57
N LEU A 3 -11.84 -14.67 -10.08
CA LEU A 3 -11.70 -14.21 -8.69
C LEU A 3 -13.03 -13.67 -8.12
N PHE A 4 -13.82 -12.99 -8.96
CA PHE A 4 -15.12 -12.41 -8.64
C PHE A 4 -16.27 -13.45 -8.57
N SER A 5 -16.20 -14.57 -9.29
CA SER A 5 -17.23 -15.61 -9.24
C SER A 5 -17.20 -16.41 -7.93
N ALA A 6 -16.06 -16.47 -7.24
CA ALA A 6 -15.95 -17.15 -5.93
C ALA A 6 -16.50 -16.30 -4.78
N ILE A 7 -16.56 -14.98 -4.95
CA ILE A 7 -17.16 -14.05 -3.97
C ILE A 7 -18.69 -14.11 -4.00
N HIS A 8 -19.29 -14.49 -5.13
CA HIS A 8 -20.75 -14.49 -5.33
C HIS A 8 -21.51 -15.67 -4.69
N THR A 9 -20.88 -16.67 -4.07
CA THR A 9 -21.58 -17.88 -3.61
C THR A 9 -21.70 -18.04 -2.10
N TYR A 10 -21.40 -17.01 -1.30
CA TYR A 10 -21.53 -17.14 0.16
C TYR A 10 -22.49 -16.09 0.74
N ASP A 11 -23.79 -16.35 0.57
CA ASP A 11 -24.85 -15.70 1.36
C ASP A 11 -25.21 -16.62 2.53
N SER A 12 -24.87 -16.24 3.74
CA SER A 12 -25.58 -16.44 5.00
C SER A 12 -24.66 -16.28 6.23
N GLY A 13 -24.84 -15.18 6.96
CA GLY A 13 -24.56 -15.16 8.39
C GLY A 13 -23.42 -14.30 8.90
N ILE A 14 -23.28 -13.04 8.52
CA ILE A 14 -22.43 -12.06 9.20
C ILE A 14 -23.22 -10.78 9.54
N SER A 15 -23.03 -10.30 10.77
CA SER A 15 -23.73 -9.18 11.40
C SER A 15 -23.64 -7.84 10.67
N ALA A 16 -24.61 -6.98 10.94
CA ALA A 16 -25.04 -5.77 10.23
C ALA A 16 -24.02 -4.68 9.84
N ASP A 17 -22.74 -4.75 10.22
CA ASP A 17 -21.76 -3.68 9.98
C ASP A 17 -20.86 -3.93 8.74
N GLY A 18 -20.53 -5.16 8.46
CA GLY A 18 -19.76 -5.52 7.26
C GLY A 18 -20.59 -5.73 5.98
N SER A 19 -21.92 -5.78 6.10
CA SER A 19 -22.82 -5.97 4.97
C SER A 19 -23.03 -4.70 4.14
N PHE A 20 -22.99 -3.53 4.78
CA PHE A 20 -23.31 -2.25 4.16
C PHE A 20 -22.19 -1.76 3.20
N GLU A 21 -20.93 -2.00 3.53
CA GLU A 21 -19.82 -1.63 2.63
C GLU A 21 -19.73 -2.60 1.44
N ARG A 22 -19.88 -3.90 1.65
CA ARG A 22 -19.95 -4.90 0.57
C ARG A 22 -21.12 -4.65 -0.39
N GLU A 23 -22.29 -4.31 0.13
CA GLU A 23 -23.47 -4.00 -0.69
C GLU A 23 -23.27 -2.73 -1.54
N LYS A 24 -22.47 -1.76 -1.08
CA LYS A 24 -22.09 -0.57 -1.84
C LYS A 24 -21.06 -0.87 -2.93
N GLU A 25 -20.02 -1.66 -2.65
CA GLU A 25 -19.01 -2.07 -3.61
C GLU A 25 -19.64 -2.90 -4.74
N GLU A 26 -20.44 -3.92 -4.39
CA GLU A 26 -21.21 -4.70 -5.38
C GLU A 26 -22.17 -3.81 -6.20
N THR A 27 -22.72 -2.75 -5.61
CA THR A 27 -23.63 -1.85 -6.30
C THR A 27 -22.89 -0.97 -7.30
N MET A 28 -21.71 -0.44 -6.95
CA MET A 28 -20.91 0.42 -7.84
C MET A 28 -20.37 -0.39 -9.02
N GLU A 29 -19.78 -1.54 -8.76
CA GLU A 29 -19.31 -2.46 -9.81
C GLU A 29 -20.44 -2.84 -10.77
N LYS A 30 -21.62 -3.20 -10.25
CA LYS A 30 -22.80 -3.52 -11.08
C LYS A 30 -23.26 -2.33 -11.93
N ILE A 31 -23.21 -1.11 -11.38
CA ILE A 31 -23.55 0.11 -12.12
C ILE A 31 -22.56 0.32 -13.28
N ILE A 32 -21.26 0.23 -13.01
CA ILE A 32 -20.21 0.43 -14.02
C ILE A 32 -20.28 -0.66 -15.10
N ASN A 33 -20.48 -1.92 -14.71
CA ASN A 33 -20.57 -3.05 -15.63
C ASN A 33 -21.80 -3.00 -16.57
N ASN A 34 -22.89 -2.40 -16.13
CA ASN A 34 -24.10 -2.22 -16.95
C ASN A 34 -24.17 -0.86 -17.65
N ALA A 35 -23.18 0.03 -17.43
CA ALA A 35 -23.19 1.36 -18.00
C ALA A 35 -22.79 1.36 -19.49
N PRO A 36 -23.33 2.28 -20.31
CA PRO A 36 -22.80 2.52 -21.65
C PRO A 36 -21.32 2.92 -21.61
N PHE A 37 -20.54 2.53 -22.61
CA PHE A 37 -19.09 2.76 -22.68
C PHE A 37 -18.70 4.23 -22.41
N ALA A 38 -19.46 5.19 -22.95
CA ALA A 38 -19.22 6.62 -22.69
C ALA A 38 -19.35 6.98 -21.22
N LEU A 39 -20.28 6.33 -20.48
CA LEU A 39 -20.45 6.55 -19.04
C LEU A 39 -19.32 5.89 -18.22
N VAL A 40 -18.80 4.75 -18.67
CA VAL A 40 -17.62 4.11 -18.07
C VAL A 40 -16.39 5.03 -18.14
N LEU A 41 -16.19 5.73 -19.26
CA LEU A 41 -15.14 6.75 -19.37
C LEU A 41 -15.34 7.92 -18.39
N VAL A 42 -16.59 8.31 -18.15
CA VAL A 42 -16.89 9.34 -17.13
C VAL A 42 -16.56 8.84 -15.74
N PHE A 43 -16.91 7.58 -15.40
CA PHE A 43 -16.53 6.97 -14.11
C PHE A 43 -15.01 6.90 -13.95
N LEU A 44 -14.27 6.52 -14.99
CA LEU A 44 -12.80 6.53 -14.96
C LEU A 44 -12.23 7.91 -14.63
N VAL A 45 -12.75 8.95 -15.26
CA VAL A 45 -12.32 10.34 -14.99
C VAL A 45 -12.69 10.76 -13.57
N ILE A 46 -13.90 10.43 -13.08
CA ILE A 46 -14.33 10.71 -11.70
C ILE A 46 -13.42 9.98 -10.72
N GLY A 47 -13.10 8.70 -10.95
CA GLY A 47 -12.19 7.92 -10.12
C GLY A 47 -10.81 8.60 -10.01
N PHE A 48 -10.21 9.01 -11.11
CA PHE A 48 -8.94 9.75 -11.08
C PHE A 48 -9.04 11.10 -10.39
N VAL A 49 -10.13 11.84 -10.56
CA VAL A 49 -10.33 13.12 -9.86
C VAL A 49 -10.43 12.88 -8.34
N LEU A 50 -11.17 11.86 -7.91
CA LEU A 50 -11.28 11.49 -6.50
C LEU A 50 -9.93 11.07 -5.92
N LEU A 51 -9.16 10.23 -6.64
CA LEU A 51 -7.81 9.82 -6.24
C LEU A 51 -6.89 11.04 -6.05
N ILE A 52 -6.81 11.91 -7.06
CA ILE A 52 -5.87 13.05 -7.05
C ILE A 52 -6.30 14.07 -5.99
N LYS A 53 -7.58 14.45 -5.92
CA LYS A 53 -8.07 15.42 -4.94
C LYS A 53 -8.10 14.85 -3.53
N GLY A 54 -8.46 13.58 -3.39
CA GLY A 54 -8.35 12.85 -2.13
C GLY A 54 -6.91 12.87 -1.60
N ALA A 55 -5.93 12.56 -2.46
CA ALA A 55 -4.52 12.61 -2.10
C ALA A 55 -4.04 14.04 -1.76
N ASP A 56 -4.51 15.06 -2.49
CA ASP A 56 -4.22 16.46 -2.18
C ASP A 56 -4.63 16.84 -0.75
N PHE A 57 -5.88 16.53 -0.36
CA PHE A 57 -6.39 16.78 1.00
C PHE A 57 -5.69 15.93 2.04
N PHE A 58 -5.48 14.65 1.74
CA PHE A 58 -4.84 13.71 2.66
C PHE A 58 -3.41 14.11 3.01
N VAL A 59 -2.62 14.47 2.01
CA VAL A 59 -1.24 14.96 2.20
C VAL A 59 -1.22 16.31 2.92
N GLU A 60 -2.11 17.24 2.57
CA GLU A 60 -2.19 18.56 3.22
C GLU A 60 -2.59 18.45 4.70
N GLY A 61 -3.59 17.62 5.01
CA GLY A 61 -3.98 17.33 6.39
C GLY A 61 -2.86 16.67 7.18
N SER A 62 -2.22 15.65 6.61
CA SER A 62 -1.11 14.90 7.23
C SER A 62 0.12 15.79 7.46
N SER A 63 0.52 16.60 6.48
CA SER A 63 1.62 17.58 6.62
C SER A 63 1.32 18.64 7.67
N SER A 64 0.07 19.12 7.75
CA SER A 64 -0.34 20.09 8.76
C SER A 64 -0.25 19.52 10.17
N VAL A 65 -0.65 18.25 10.36
CA VAL A 65 -0.47 17.54 11.65
C VAL A 65 1.01 17.39 11.98
N ALA A 66 1.82 16.94 11.02
CA ALA A 66 3.26 16.77 11.19
C ALA A 66 3.92 18.06 11.70
N LYS A 67 3.68 19.17 11.00
CA LYS A 67 4.26 20.49 11.32
C LYS A 67 3.78 21.01 12.67
N ARG A 68 2.48 20.88 12.99
CA ARG A 68 1.92 21.35 14.27
C ARG A 68 2.43 20.55 15.49
N LEU A 69 2.60 19.25 15.31
CA LEU A 69 3.11 18.38 16.37
C LEU A 69 4.64 18.33 16.41
N HIS A 70 5.34 19.06 15.52
CA HIS A 70 6.79 19.01 15.35
C HIS A 70 7.30 17.57 15.15
N VAL A 71 6.56 16.79 14.40
CA VAL A 71 6.88 15.40 14.04
C VAL A 71 7.44 15.38 12.63
N PRO A 72 8.56 14.67 12.37
CA PRO A 72 9.07 14.50 11.02
C PRO A 72 8.02 13.91 10.06
N SER A 73 7.90 14.48 8.85
CA SER A 73 6.94 14.02 7.82
C SER A 73 7.08 12.54 7.47
N ILE A 74 8.31 12.00 7.54
CA ILE A 74 8.57 10.57 7.33
C ILE A 74 7.80 9.69 8.33
N ILE A 75 7.68 10.10 9.61
CA ILE A 75 6.96 9.30 10.62
C ILE A 75 5.46 9.28 10.31
N ILE A 76 4.91 10.41 9.87
CA ILE A 76 3.51 10.48 9.45
C ILE A 76 3.30 9.61 8.19
N GLY A 77 4.25 9.64 7.26
CA GLY A 77 4.26 8.75 6.09
C GLY A 77 4.27 7.28 6.49
N LEU A 78 5.18 6.87 7.38
CA LEU A 78 5.33 5.51 7.90
C LEU A 78 4.11 5.00 8.72
N THR A 79 3.20 5.89 9.11
CA THR A 79 2.07 5.55 9.99
C THR A 79 0.73 5.94 9.37
N ILE A 80 0.29 7.19 9.56
CA ILE A 80 -1.06 7.64 9.16
C ILE A 80 -1.28 7.48 7.66
N VAL A 81 -0.30 7.89 6.85
CA VAL A 81 -0.44 7.86 5.39
C VAL A 81 -0.43 6.41 4.91
N ALA A 82 0.54 5.60 5.34
CA ALA A 82 0.63 4.19 4.98
C ALA A 82 -0.61 3.40 5.39
N MET A 83 -1.10 3.59 6.62
CA MET A 83 -2.33 2.92 7.08
C MET A 83 -3.56 3.33 6.27
N GLY A 84 -3.66 4.62 5.91
CA GLY A 84 -4.82 5.13 5.18
C GLY A 84 -4.87 4.66 3.73
N THR A 85 -3.72 4.59 3.06
CA THR A 85 -3.65 4.15 1.66
C THR A 85 -3.74 2.63 1.51
N SER A 86 -3.29 1.85 2.50
CA SER A 86 -3.36 0.38 2.49
C SER A 86 -4.69 -0.19 3.04
N LEU A 87 -5.74 0.62 3.18
CA LEU A 87 -7.09 0.13 3.51
C LEU A 87 -7.65 -0.81 2.43
N PRO A 88 -7.53 -0.52 1.12
CA PRO A 88 -7.98 -1.43 0.07
C PRO A 88 -7.28 -2.79 0.13
N GLU A 89 -5.96 -2.82 0.30
CA GLU A 89 -5.21 -4.07 0.47
C GLU A 89 -5.71 -4.88 1.67
N THR A 90 -6.03 -4.17 2.76
CA THR A 90 -6.60 -4.81 3.96
C THR A 90 -7.96 -5.44 3.64
N ALA A 91 -8.83 -4.70 2.99
CA ALA A 91 -10.17 -5.17 2.62
C ALA A 91 -10.09 -6.41 1.71
N VAL A 92 -9.28 -6.35 0.64
CA VAL A 92 -9.09 -7.47 -0.30
C VAL A 92 -8.51 -8.70 0.40
N SER A 93 -7.43 -8.54 1.18
CA SER A 93 -6.75 -9.68 1.82
C SER A 93 -7.57 -10.32 2.92
N VAL A 94 -8.27 -9.52 3.74
CA VAL A 94 -9.16 -10.04 4.79
C VAL A 94 -10.39 -10.72 4.18
N SER A 95 -11.00 -10.13 3.15
CA SER A 95 -12.13 -10.74 2.44
C SER A 95 -11.73 -12.06 1.76
N ALA A 96 -10.55 -12.11 1.14
CA ALA A 96 -10.01 -13.34 0.56
C ALA A 96 -9.82 -14.43 1.62
N SER A 97 -9.29 -14.08 2.79
CA SER A 97 -9.10 -15.00 3.91
C SER A 97 -10.43 -15.53 4.47
N LEU A 98 -11.43 -14.66 4.62
CA LEU A 98 -12.79 -15.05 5.04
C LEU A 98 -13.49 -15.95 4.02
N ALA A 99 -13.21 -15.77 2.74
CA ALA A 99 -13.74 -16.61 1.64
C ALA A 99 -12.95 -17.92 1.44
N GLY A 100 -11.89 -18.18 2.21
CA GLY A 100 -11.03 -19.35 2.04
C GLY A 100 -10.08 -19.31 0.86
N ASN A 101 -9.96 -18.14 0.17
CA ASN A 101 -9.01 -17.89 -0.93
C ASN A 101 -7.69 -17.34 -0.38
N ASN A 102 -7.11 -18.05 0.56
CA ASN A 102 -6.01 -17.57 1.39
C ASN A 102 -4.72 -17.26 0.60
N GLU A 103 -4.44 -17.97 -0.50
CA GLU A 103 -3.28 -17.72 -1.37
C GLU A 103 -3.31 -16.32 -2.00
N LEU A 104 -4.51 -15.79 -2.23
CA LEU A 104 -4.69 -14.44 -2.77
C LEU A 104 -4.19 -13.38 -1.79
N ALA A 105 -4.39 -13.56 -0.47
CA ALA A 105 -3.96 -12.58 0.53
C ALA A 105 -2.44 -12.39 0.52
N VAL A 106 -1.66 -13.47 0.43
CA VAL A 106 -0.19 -13.37 0.35
C VAL A 106 0.24 -12.76 -0.97
N SER A 107 -0.34 -13.22 -2.09
CA SER A 107 0.01 -12.69 -3.42
C SER A 107 -0.29 -11.20 -3.54
N ASN A 108 -1.43 -10.73 -3.01
CA ASN A 108 -1.80 -9.32 -2.97
C ASN A 108 -0.77 -8.52 -2.15
N VAL A 109 -0.47 -8.94 -0.92
CA VAL A 109 0.46 -8.22 -0.04
C VAL A 109 1.89 -8.19 -0.60
N VAL A 110 2.40 -9.31 -1.09
CA VAL A 110 3.76 -9.37 -1.66
C VAL A 110 3.84 -8.55 -2.95
N GLY A 111 2.83 -8.64 -3.81
CA GLY A 111 2.74 -7.87 -5.05
C GLY A 111 2.69 -6.36 -4.79
N SER A 112 1.82 -5.90 -3.88
CA SER A 112 1.73 -4.50 -3.45
C SER A 112 3.06 -4.01 -2.87
N ASN A 113 3.74 -4.83 -2.06
CA ASN A 113 5.02 -4.45 -1.47
C ASN A 113 6.13 -4.28 -2.53
N ILE A 114 6.18 -5.16 -3.54
CA ILE A 114 7.10 -5.02 -4.68
C ILE A 114 6.76 -3.76 -5.47
N PHE A 115 5.48 -3.50 -5.72
CA PHE A 115 5.00 -2.31 -6.43
C PHE A 115 5.36 -1.02 -5.68
N ASN A 116 5.07 -0.95 -4.39
CA ASN A 116 5.40 0.19 -3.53
C ASN A 116 6.89 0.50 -3.55
N LEU A 117 7.72 -0.52 -3.44
CA LEU A 117 9.16 -0.36 -3.41
C LEU A 117 9.73 0.09 -4.75
N MET A 118 9.32 -0.56 -5.85
CA MET A 118 9.92 -0.35 -7.17
C MET A 118 9.22 0.73 -7.98
N VAL A 119 7.88 0.77 -7.97
CA VAL A 119 7.13 1.72 -8.79
C VAL A 119 6.89 3.01 -8.02
N VAL A 120 6.36 2.94 -6.79
CA VAL A 120 6.03 4.17 -6.05
C VAL A 120 7.29 4.98 -5.76
N ILE A 121 8.31 4.38 -5.16
CA ILE A 121 9.59 5.08 -4.88
C ILE A 121 10.30 5.45 -6.20
N GLY A 122 10.29 4.55 -7.18
CA GLY A 122 10.92 4.78 -8.49
C GLY A 122 10.32 5.98 -9.23
N VAL A 123 8.99 6.06 -9.31
CA VAL A 123 8.29 7.18 -9.93
C VAL A 123 8.53 8.49 -9.16
N CYS A 124 8.46 8.46 -7.83
CA CYS A 124 8.80 9.64 -7.02
C CYS A 124 10.23 10.12 -7.30
N ALA A 125 11.20 9.20 -7.41
CA ALA A 125 12.60 9.53 -7.70
C ALA A 125 12.82 10.08 -9.12
N ILE A 126 12.00 9.68 -10.09
CA ILE A 126 12.00 10.23 -11.45
C ILE A 126 11.46 11.69 -11.44
N LEU A 127 10.38 11.94 -10.68
CA LEU A 127 9.74 13.25 -10.60
C LEU A 127 10.57 14.23 -9.79
N ALA A 128 11.07 13.80 -8.62
CA ALA A 128 11.88 14.59 -7.71
C ALA A 128 12.96 13.71 -7.09
N THR A 129 14.20 14.24 -6.95
CA THR A 129 15.24 13.48 -6.25
C THR A 129 14.81 13.21 -4.82
N VAL A 130 14.74 11.93 -4.44
CA VAL A 130 14.37 11.49 -3.09
C VAL A 130 15.61 11.50 -2.20
N ASN A 131 15.74 12.52 -1.35
CA ASN A 131 16.77 12.51 -0.32
C ASN A 131 16.37 11.52 0.78
N VAL A 132 17.30 10.66 1.19
CA VAL A 132 17.00 9.60 2.16
C VAL A 132 17.73 9.87 3.46
N ALA A 133 16.95 10.08 4.52
CA ALA A 133 17.51 10.32 5.86
C ALA A 133 18.33 9.11 6.34
N ARG A 134 19.34 9.37 7.19
CA ARG A 134 20.18 8.30 7.77
C ARG A 134 19.36 7.30 8.58
N GLU A 135 18.35 7.78 9.28
CA GLU A 135 17.43 6.98 10.07
C GLU A 135 16.67 6.00 9.17
N THR A 136 16.19 6.44 8.03
CA THR A 136 15.48 5.59 7.05
C THR A 136 16.39 4.50 6.50
N ILE A 137 17.65 4.84 6.14
CA ILE A 137 18.62 3.86 5.64
C ILE A 137 18.98 2.83 6.72
N ARG A 138 19.08 3.25 8.00
CA ARG A 138 19.55 2.40 9.10
C ARG A 138 18.47 1.69 9.88
N ARG A 139 17.22 2.15 9.77
CA ARG A 139 16.10 1.65 10.56
C ARG A 139 14.94 1.20 9.68
N ASP A 140 14.37 2.08 8.84
CA ASP A 140 13.07 1.84 8.23
C ASP A 140 13.16 0.82 7.08
N ILE A 141 14.15 0.97 6.18
CA ILE A 141 14.38 0.00 5.11
C ILE A 141 14.83 -1.36 5.67
N PRO A 142 15.81 -1.45 6.60
CA PRO A 142 16.13 -2.71 7.25
C PRO A 142 14.97 -3.37 7.98
N LEU A 143 14.09 -2.58 8.64
CA LEU A 143 12.90 -3.11 9.29
C LEU A 143 11.93 -3.73 8.28
N SER A 144 11.68 -3.07 7.14
CA SER A 144 10.88 -3.64 6.05
C SER A 144 11.49 -4.94 5.51
N LEU A 145 12.82 -4.99 5.37
CA LEU A 145 13.54 -6.20 4.98
C LEU A 145 13.39 -7.33 6.01
N ILE A 146 13.48 -7.00 7.30
CA ILE A 146 13.27 -7.96 8.39
C ILE A 146 11.85 -8.50 8.36
N CYS A 147 10.84 -7.65 8.12
CA CYS A 147 9.45 -8.09 7.99
C CYS A 147 9.27 -9.06 6.83
N ALA A 148 9.87 -8.77 5.65
CA ALA A 148 9.83 -9.68 4.50
C ALA A 148 10.55 -11.02 4.79
N GLY A 149 11.72 -10.95 5.45
CA GLY A 149 12.45 -12.14 5.88
C GLY A 149 11.69 -12.97 6.94
N LEU A 150 11.01 -12.31 7.87
CA LEU A 150 10.17 -12.97 8.87
C LEU A 150 8.95 -13.63 8.22
N LEU A 151 8.30 -12.97 7.26
CA LEU A 151 7.21 -13.54 6.48
C LEU A 151 7.67 -14.82 5.75
N MET A 152 8.84 -14.75 5.11
CA MET A 152 9.43 -15.92 4.44
C MET A 152 9.74 -17.05 5.44
N LEU A 153 10.35 -16.73 6.59
CA LEU A 153 10.70 -17.71 7.61
C LEU A 153 9.47 -18.39 8.17
N LEU A 154 8.48 -17.63 8.64
CA LEU A 154 7.26 -18.17 9.22
C LEU A 154 6.43 -18.91 8.17
N GLY A 155 6.37 -18.40 6.94
CA GLY A 155 5.68 -19.05 5.84
C GLY A 155 6.25 -20.42 5.46
N ILE A 156 7.58 -20.60 5.59
CA ILE A 156 8.24 -21.91 5.33
C ILE A 156 8.13 -22.85 6.54
N VAL A 157 8.32 -22.33 7.76
CA VAL A 157 8.39 -23.15 8.98
C VAL A 157 7.00 -23.50 9.50
N GLY A 158 6.05 -22.57 9.45
CA GLY A 158 4.67 -22.73 9.94
C GLY A 158 4.64 -23.03 11.44
N LEU A 159 4.48 -22.03 12.30
CA LEU A 159 4.37 -22.26 13.74
C LEU A 159 2.98 -22.82 14.09
N GLY A 160 2.95 -24.06 14.52
CA GLY A 160 1.70 -24.72 14.96
C GLY A 160 0.98 -25.54 13.90
N ASP A 161 1.43 -25.57 12.65
CA ASP A 161 0.94 -26.47 11.62
C ASP A 161 1.98 -27.53 11.27
N LYS A 162 1.56 -28.80 11.26
CA LYS A 162 2.45 -29.94 10.96
C LYS A 162 2.71 -30.12 9.46
N THR A 163 2.02 -29.40 8.62
CA THR A 163 2.09 -29.55 7.15
C THR A 163 3.22 -28.73 6.52
N GLY A 164 3.79 -27.74 7.23
CA GLY A 164 4.77 -26.79 6.69
C GLY A 164 4.20 -25.89 5.59
N MET A 165 4.92 -24.83 5.23
CA MET A 165 4.51 -23.87 4.18
C MET A 165 3.11 -23.26 4.40
N THR A 166 2.79 -22.95 5.66
CA THR A 166 1.51 -22.36 6.06
C THR A 166 1.74 -21.27 7.10
N LEU A 167 1.16 -20.08 6.90
CA LEU A 167 1.02 -19.08 7.95
C LEU A 167 -0.20 -19.43 8.79
N GLY A 168 0.03 -19.93 9.99
CA GLY A 168 -1.03 -20.34 10.92
C GLY A 168 -1.57 -19.19 11.77
N HIS A 169 -2.58 -19.46 12.59
CA HIS A 169 -3.16 -18.48 13.52
C HIS A 169 -2.13 -17.86 14.47
N LEU A 170 -1.14 -18.68 14.95
CA LEU A 170 -0.08 -18.17 15.82
C LEU A 170 0.85 -17.20 15.11
N ASP A 171 1.18 -17.46 13.85
CA ASP A 171 1.99 -16.56 13.02
C ASP A 171 1.28 -15.23 12.82
N GLY A 172 -0.04 -15.25 12.59
CA GLY A 172 -0.88 -14.08 12.51
C GLY A 172 -0.87 -13.25 13.80
N VAL A 173 -1.04 -13.90 14.95
CA VAL A 173 -0.96 -13.20 16.25
C VAL A 173 0.42 -12.59 16.47
N ILE A 174 1.51 -13.29 16.11
CA ILE A 174 2.87 -12.75 16.20
C ILE A 174 3.01 -11.50 15.36
N PHE A 175 2.53 -11.51 14.11
CA PHE A 175 2.56 -10.32 13.24
C PHE A 175 1.77 -9.15 13.83
N ILE A 176 0.57 -9.37 14.34
CA ILE A 176 -0.26 -8.33 14.99
C ILE A 176 0.45 -7.74 16.21
N VAL A 177 1.07 -8.60 17.06
CA VAL A 177 1.83 -8.12 18.22
C VAL A 177 3.04 -7.29 17.78
N LEU A 178 3.79 -7.74 16.77
CA LEU A 178 4.91 -6.97 16.20
C LEU A 178 4.44 -5.65 15.60
N PHE A 179 3.28 -5.63 14.94
CA PHE A 179 2.68 -4.40 14.46
C PHE A 179 2.34 -3.43 15.59
N ALA A 180 1.71 -3.92 16.67
CA ALA A 180 1.43 -3.10 17.84
C ALA A 180 2.71 -2.52 18.46
N CYS A 181 3.76 -3.32 18.58
CA CYS A 181 5.08 -2.86 19.03
C CYS A 181 5.67 -1.80 18.09
N TYR A 182 5.54 -1.99 16.77
CA TYR A 182 5.97 -1.02 15.77
C TYR A 182 5.25 0.32 15.92
N ILE A 183 3.93 0.31 16.04
CA ILE A 183 3.13 1.54 16.22
C ILE A 183 3.50 2.25 17.54
N ILE A 184 3.62 1.50 18.65
CA ILE A 184 4.06 2.07 19.93
C ILE A 184 5.45 2.71 19.80
N TYR A 185 6.37 2.06 19.10
CA TYR A 185 7.70 2.59 18.83
C TYR A 185 7.64 3.87 18.00
N MET A 186 6.81 3.92 16.93
CA MET A 186 6.64 5.12 16.11
C MET A 186 6.03 6.27 16.89
N ILE A 187 5.01 6.02 17.72
CA ILE A 187 4.40 7.04 18.59
C ILE A 187 5.45 7.59 19.56
N ARG A 188 6.25 6.74 20.20
CA ARG A 188 7.31 7.19 21.11
C ARG A 188 8.37 8.02 20.38
N THR A 189 8.74 7.63 19.17
CA THR A 189 9.69 8.36 18.33
C THR A 189 9.14 9.75 17.95
N ALA A 190 7.86 9.81 17.56
CA ALA A 190 7.16 11.06 17.28
C ALA A 190 7.11 11.98 18.50
N MET A 191 6.74 11.45 19.67
CA MET A 191 6.68 12.21 20.92
C MET A 191 8.07 12.73 21.35
N LYS A 192 9.12 11.95 21.12
CA LYS A 192 10.50 12.37 21.40
C LYS A 192 10.92 13.50 20.46
N ALA A 193 10.68 13.37 19.16
CA ALA A 193 10.98 14.40 18.17
C ALA A 193 10.24 15.71 18.49
N SER A 194 8.96 15.62 18.84
CA SER A 194 8.14 16.77 19.24
C SER A 194 8.70 17.49 20.47
N LYS A 195 9.17 16.76 21.51
CA LYS A 195 9.75 17.34 22.73
C LYS A 195 11.11 17.98 22.50
N GLU A 196 11.95 17.42 21.65
CA GLU A 196 13.29 17.92 21.37
C GLU A 196 13.28 19.21 20.54
N GLY A 197 12.10 19.62 20.01
CA GLY A 197 11.97 20.86 19.22
C GLY A 197 12.89 20.89 18.01
N LYS A 198 13.42 19.74 17.60
CA LYS A 198 14.30 19.65 16.45
C LYS A 198 13.53 20.15 15.25
N LYS A 199 13.86 21.38 14.82
CA LYS A 199 13.67 21.74 13.41
C LYS A 199 14.36 20.62 12.64
N VAL A 200 13.58 19.78 12.01
CA VAL A 200 14.12 18.89 11.01
C VAL A 200 14.62 19.86 9.94
N ASP A 201 15.93 20.05 9.89
CA ASP A 201 16.57 20.79 8.83
C ASP A 201 16.24 20.04 7.55
N ILE A 202 15.22 20.53 6.86
CA ILE A 202 14.91 20.16 5.47
C ILE A 202 15.99 20.86 4.65
N GLU A 203 17.18 20.24 4.58
CA GLU A 203 18.17 20.62 3.59
C GLU A 203 17.55 20.34 2.21
N GLY A 204 16.93 21.34 1.62
CA GLY A 204 16.43 21.32 0.26
C GLY A 204 14.96 21.69 0.02
N GLY A 205 14.22 22.08 1.04
CA GLY A 205 12.84 22.57 0.86
C GLY A 205 12.86 24.07 0.53
N SER A 206 12.44 24.45 -0.68
CA SER A 206 12.04 25.82 -0.98
C SER A 206 10.89 26.21 -0.05
N ASP A 207 10.91 27.46 0.47
CA ASP A 207 9.90 28.08 1.33
C ASP A 207 8.55 28.30 0.61
N GLU A 208 7.98 27.29 -0.02
CA GLU A 208 6.57 27.32 -0.36
C GLU A 208 5.78 27.02 0.92
N GLU A 209 5.20 28.07 1.49
CA GLU A 209 4.36 28.05 2.67
C GLU A 209 3.15 27.12 2.44
N ILE A 210 3.29 25.84 2.85
CA ILE A 210 2.11 24.99 3.01
C ILE A 210 1.22 25.69 4.03
N LYS A 211 0.03 26.14 3.61
CA LYS A 211 -0.96 26.77 4.46
C LYS A 211 -1.33 25.79 5.57
N LEU A 212 -0.85 26.06 6.80
CA LEU A 212 -1.18 25.25 7.95
C LEU A 212 -2.67 25.37 8.27
N VAL A 213 -3.43 24.32 8.00
CA VAL A 213 -4.84 24.25 8.37
C VAL A 213 -5.00 23.92 9.86
N SER A 214 -6.14 24.27 10.47
CA SER A 214 -6.42 23.97 11.87
C SER A 214 -6.49 22.46 12.13
N VAL A 215 -6.23 22.00 13.35
CA VAL A 215 -6.25 20.57 13.68
C VAL A 215 -7.58 19.88 13.33
N PRO A 216 -8.77 20.45 13.62
CA PRO A 216 -10.02 19.83 13.18
C PRO A 216 -10.14 19.70 11.65
N VAL A 217 -9.68 20.71 10.91
CA VAL A 217 -9.66 20.69 9.43
C VAL A 217 -8.65 19.67 8.93
N SER A 218 -7.48 19.55 9.58
CA SER A 218 -6.48 18.52 9.24
C SER A 218 -7.07 17.11 9.40
N ILE A 219 -7.79 16.85 10.48
CA ILE A 219 -8.45 15.56 10.71
C ILE A 219 -9.52 15.30 9.64
N LEU A 220 -10.33 16.32 9.33
CA LEU A 220 -11.33 16.21 8.24
C LEU A 220 -10.67 15.92 6.88
N PHE A 221 -9.56 16.57 6.59
CA PHE A 221 -8.80 16.37 5.36
C PHE A 221 -8.17 14.97 5.30
N ILE A 222 -7.67 14.45 6.42
CA ILE A 222 -7.13 13.08 6.50
C ILE A 222 -8.25 12.07 6.27
N ILE A 223 -9.34 12.15 7.01
CA ILE A 223 -10.44 11.18 6.89
C ILE A 223 -11.14 11.28 5.53
N GLY A 224 -11.52 12.49 5.13
CA GLY A 224 -12.19 12.72 3.85
C GLY A 224 -11.31 12.40 2.65
N GLY A 225 -10.01 12.72 2.76
CA GLY A 225 -9.00 12.35 1.75
C GLY A 225 -8.83 10.86 1.62
N ALA A 226 -8.70 10.14 2.75
CA ALA A 226 -8.58 8.68 2.75
C ALA A 226 -9.81 8.00 2.11
N ILE A 227 -11.02 8.44 2.46
CA ILE A 227 -12.26 7.93 1.85
C ILE A 227 -12.28 8.22 0.34
N ALA A 228 -11.94 9.45 -0.08
CA ALA A 228 -11.92 9.81 -1.48
C ALA A 228 -10.87 9.02 -2.28
N ILE A 229 -9.72 8.71 -1.68
CA ILE A 229 -8.66 7.87 -2.27
C ILE A 229 -9.18 6.44 -2.45
N ALA A 230 -9.77 5.84 -1.41
CA ALA A 230 -10.28 4.48 -1.47
C ALA A 230 -11.38 4.36 -2.54
N VAL A 231 -12.44 5.18 -2.45
CA VAL A 231 -13.55 5.17 -3.44
C VAL A 231 -13.04 5.49 -4.85
N GLY A 232 -12.12 6.45 -4.99
CA GLY A 232 -11.54 6.82 -6.27
C GLY A 232 -10.69 5.69 -6.88
N GLY A 233 -10.00 4.93 -6.04
CA GLY A 233 -9.25 3.72 -6.43
C GLY A 233 -10.19 2.66 -6.99
N ASP A 234 -11.22 2.27 -6.24
CA ASP A 234 -12.19 1.25 -6.63
C ASP A 234 -12.89 1.62 -7.94
N VAL A 235 -13.44 2.83 -8.05
CA VAL A 235 -14.08 3.33 -9.28
C VAL A 235 -13.13 3.32 -10.48
N THR A 236 -11.85 3.67 -10.27
CA THR A 236 -10.84 3.66 -11.34
C THR A 236 -10.55 2.24 -11.81
N VAL A 237 -10.39 1.29 -10.87
CA VAL A 237 -10.11 -0.12 -11.16
C VAL A 237 -11.27 -0.77 -11.89
N ASP A 238 -12.49 -0.56 -11.41
CA ASP A 238 -13.71 -1.12 -12.01
C ASP A 238 -13.90 -0.59 -13.44
N ALA A 239 -13.78 0.73 -13.63
CA ALA A 239 -13.91 1.34 -14.94
C ALA A 239 -12.80 0.89 -15.92
N ALA A 240 -11.55 0.80 -15.45
CA ALA A 240 -10.44 0.33 -16.27
C ALA A 240 -10.59 -1.15 -16.64
N SER A 241 -11.04 -1.99 -15.70
CA SER A 241 -11.31 -3.42 -15.91
C SER A 241 -12.42 -3.61 -16.92
N ARG A 242 -13.49 -2.82 -16.83
CA ARG A 242 -14.58 -2.85 -17.81
C ARG A 242 -14.11 -2.44 -19.21
N ILE A 243 -13.34 -1.37 -19.34
CA ILE A 243 -12.77 -0.93 -20.62
C ILE A 243 -11.86 -2.01 -21.21
N ALA A 244 -11.01 -2.63 -20.41
CA ALA A 244 -10.12 -3.70 -20.86
C ALA A 244 -10.90 -4.93 -21.33
N SER A 245 -11.99 -5.28 -20.63
CA SER A 245 -12.90 -6.37 -21.02
C SER A 245 -13.58 -6.06 -22.37
N ASP A 246 -14.06 -4.84 -22.56
CA ASP A 246 -14.69 -4.41 -23.82
C ASP A 246 -13.68 -4.39 -24.98
N LEU A 247 -12.38 -4.21 -24.69
CA LEU A 247 -11.29 -4.31 -25.68
C LEU A 247 -10.83 -5.76 -25.93
N GLY A 248 -11.47 -6.75 -25.30
CA GLY A 248 -11.21 -8.16 -25.50
C GLY A 248 -10.09 -8.77 -24.67
N MET A 249 -9.63 -8.09 -23.61
CA MET A 249 -8.70 -8.69 -22.65
C MET A 249 -9.37 -9.80 -21.84
N SER A 250 -8.64 -10.89 -21.58
CA SER A 250 -9.16 -11.97 -20.75
C SER A 250 -9.31 -11.52 -19.29
N GLN A 251 -10.28 -12.08 -18.56
CA GLN A 251 -10.48 -11.80 -17.14
C GLN A 251 -9.25 -12.12 -16.31
N THR A 252 -8.51 -13.17 -16.67
CA THR A 252 -7.23 -13.51 -16.02
C THR A 252 -6.20 -12.39 -16.19
N LEU A 253 -6.05 -11.86 -17.41
CA LEU A 253 -5.08 -10.78 -17.67
C LEU A 253 -5.49 -9.47 -16.97
N ILE A 254 -6.79 -9.16 -16.93
CA ILE A 254 -7.32 -8.00 -16.19
C ILE A 254 -7.00 -8.15 -14.70
N GLY A 255 -7.26 -9.32 -14.11
CA GLY A 255 -6.96 -9.59 -12.70
C GLY A 255 -5.48 -9.50 -12.36
N LEU A 256 -4.62 -10.08 -13.21
CA LEU A 256 -3.16 -10.06 -13.01
C LEU A 256 -2.52 -8.68 -13.21
N THR A 257 -3.16 -7.77 -13.94
CA THR A 257 -2.60 -6.46 -14.27
C THR A 257 -3.38 -5.33 -13.59
N ILE A 258 -4.60 -5.05 -14.06
CA ILE A 258 -5.36 -3.85 -13.66
C ILE A 258 -5.78 -3.95 -12.20
N VAL A 259 -6.35 -5.07 -11.78
CA VAL A 259 -6.80 -5.24 -10.39
C VAL A 259 -5.62 -5.31 -9.43
N SER A 260 -4.57 -6.06 -9.78
CA SER A 260 -3.37 -6.21 -8.93
C SER A 260 -2.60 -4.90 -8.73
N ILE A 261 -2.53 -4.05 -9.76
CA ILE A 261 -1.91 -2.71 -9.63
C ILE A 261 -2.89 -1.74 -8.95
N GLY A 262 -4.17 -1.97 -9.13
CA GLY A 262 -5.25 -1.06 -8.72
C GLY A 262 -5.32 -0.85 -7.21
N THR A 263 -5.14 -1.89 -6.41
CA THR A 263 -5.12 -1.77 -4.95
C THR A 263 -3.99 -0.87 -4.46
N SER A 264 -2.87 -0.79 -5.19
CA SER A 264 -1.71 0.06 -4.85
C SER A 264 -1.73 1.44 -5.57
N LEU A 265 -2.79 1.77 -6.32
CA LEU A 265 -2.98 3.12 -6.88
C LEU A 265 -3.06 4.21 -5.81
N PRO A 266 -3.75 4.02 -4.68
CA PRO A 266 -3.74 4.96 -3.56
C PRO A 266 -2.33 5.34 -3.11
N GLU A 267 -1.45 4.37 -2.91
CA GLU A 267 -0.06 4.59 -2.53
C GLU A 267 0.69 5.40 -3.58
N LEU A 268 0.54 5.01 -4.85
CA LEU A 268 1.22 5.68 -5.96
C LEU A 268 0.78 7.14 -6.08
N VAL A 269 -0.53 7.39 -6.14
CA VAL A 269 -1.06 8.75 -6.34
C VAL A 269 -0.74 9.63 -5.13
N THR A 270 -0.93 9.12 -3.91
CA THR A 270 -0.62 9.87 -2.67
C THR A 270 0.87 10.22 -2.59
N SER A 271 1.76 9.28 -2.93
CA SER A 271 3.21 9.52 -2.92
C SER A 271 3.64 10.48 -4.01
N ILE A 272 3.04 10.43 -5.21
CA ILE A 272 3.28 11.43 -6.27
C ILE A 272 2.84 12.83 -5.81
N VAL A 273 1.66 12.94 -5.21
CA VAL A 273 1.15 14.22 -4.69
C VAL A 273 2.06 14.74 -3.57
N ALA A 274 2.49 13.89 -2.63
CA ALA A 274 3.42 14.27 -1.59
C ALA A 274 4.76 14.75 -2.17
N ALA A 275 5.33 14.02 -3.12
CA ALA A 275 6.58 14.42 -3.79
C ALA A 275 6.43 15.76 -4.53
N ARG A 276 5.29 16.03 -5.18
CA ARG A 276 4.99 17.31 -5.84
C ARG A 276 4.82 18.48 -4.88
N LYS A 277 4.38 18.19 -3.65
CA LYS A 277 4.26 19.18 -2.56
C LYS A 277 5.56 19.34 -1.75
N ASN A 278 6.68 18.84 -2.25
CA ASN A 278 7.98 18.81 -1.57
C ASN A 278 7.99 18.01 -0.25
N GLU A 279 6.99 17.14 -0.04
CA GLU A 279 6.92 16.22 1.10
C GLU A 279 7.48 14.82 0.70
N VAL A 280 8.70 14.82 0.13
CA VAL A 280 9.33 13.60 -0.40
C VAL A 280 9.57 12.55 0.69
N ASP A 281 9.88 12.99 1.90
CA ASP A 281 10.04 12.12 3.07
C ASP A 281 8.72 11.41 3.42
N MET A 282 7.59 12.11 3.29
CA MET A 282 6.26 11.50 3.48
C MET A 282 5.98 10.45 2.42
N ALA A 283 6.32 10.72 1.15
CA ALA A 283 6.17 9.76 0.06
C ALA A 283 6.99 8.48 0.29
N LEU A 284 8.25 8.64 0.71
CA LEU A 284 9.13 7.52 1.05
C LEU A 284 8.60 6.74 2.26
N GLY A 285 8.15 7.48 3.29
CA GLY A 285 7.53 6.90 4.48
C GLY A 285 6.26 6.11 4.13
N ASN A 286 5.41 6.64 3.24
CA ASN A 286 4.23 5.94 2.76
C ASN A 286 4.61 4.58 2.14
N ALA A 287 5.49 4.54 1.15
CA ALA A 287 5.86 3.29 0.47
C ALA A 287 6.49 2.25 1.42
N ILE A 288 7.42 2.66 2.30
CA ILE A 288 8.06 1.75 3.26
C ILE A 288 7.07 1.33 4.36
N GLY A 289 6.27 2.28 4.84
CA GLY A 289 5.28 2.04 5.90
C GLY A 289 4.18 1.09 5.44
N SER A 290 3.66 1.26 4.22
CA SER A 290 2.70 0.33 3.62
C SER A 290 3.26 -1.09 3.52
N ASN A 291 4.54 -1.25 3.18
CA ASN A 291 5.17 -2.58 3.15
C ASN A 291 5.21 -3.25 4.53
N ILE A 292 5.54 -2.49 5.58
CA ILE A 292 5.53 -3.00 6.97
C ILE A 292 4.10 -3.29 7.42
N PHE A 293 3.16 -2.39 7.13
CA PHE A 293 1.75 -2.52 7.45
C PHE A 293 1.13 -3.75 6.78
N ASN A 294 1.36 -3.93 5.49
CA ASN A 294 0.85 -5.04 4.70
C ASN A 294 1.31 -6.39 5.25
N ILE A 295 2.58 -6.52 5.63
CA ILE A 295 3.10 -7.77 6.20
C ILE A 295 2.58 -7.98 7.62
N LEU A 296 2.76 -7.00 8.51
CA LEU A 296 2.51 -7.20 9.94
C LEU A 296 1.02 -7.11 10.30
N MET A 297 0.26 -6.20 9.69
CA MET A 297 -1.15 -6.05 10.02
C MET A 297 -2.05 -6.81 9.06
N VAL A 298 -1.92 -6.60 7.76
CA VAL A 298 -2.85 -7.22 6.79
C VAL A 298 -2.72 -8.74 6.80
N LEU A 299 -1.52 -9.29 6.60
CA LEU A 299 -1.31 -10.75 6.70
C LEU A 299 -1.45 -11.25 8.13
N GLY A 300 -1.13 -10.42 9.13
CA GLY A 300 -1.37 -10.75 10.52
C GLY A 300 -2.84 -11.01 10.80
N ILE A 301 -3.74 -10.13 10.38
CA ILE A 301 -5.20 -10.30 10.53
C ILE A 301 -5.68 -11.48 9.67
N ALA A 302 -5.29 -11.53 8.40
CA ALA A 302 -5.72 -12.55 7.46
C ALA A 302 -5.38 -13.97 7.96
N SER A 303 -4.13 -14.21 8.41
CA SER A 303 -3.68 -15.51 8.92
C SER A 303 -4.22 -15.81 10.32
N ALA A 304 -4.50 -14.81 11.16
CA ALA A 304 -5.18 -15.01 12.44
C ALA A 304 -6.65 -15.44 12.26
N ILE A 305 -7.31 -15.03 11.16
CA ILE A 305 -8.68 -15.45 10.83
C ILE A 305 -8.67 -16.86 10.23
N SER A 306 -7.82 -17.11 9.23
CA SER A 306 -7.74 -18.38 8.50
C SER A 306 -6.31 -18.66 8.10
N PRO A 307 -5.77 -19.88 8.38
CA PRO A 307 -4.42 -20.26 7.99
C PRO A 307 -4.22 -20.13 6.49
N ILE A 308 -3.09 -19.55 6.08
CA ILE A 308 -2.77 -19.23 4.70
C ILE A 308 -1.72 -20.17 4.17
N SER A 309 -2.03 -20.98 3.16
CA SER A 309 -1.06 -21.82 2.47
C SER A 309 -0.08 -20.98 1.66
N ILE A 310 1.21 -21.27 1.78
CA ILE A 310 2.27 -20.64 1.01
C ILE A 310 2.65 -21.56 -0.14
N ILE A 311 2.44 -21.13 -1.37
CA ILE A 311 2.81 -21.87 -2.57
C ILE A 311 4.22 -21.50 -3.03
N THR A 312 4.79 -22.31 -3.92
CA THR A 312 6.16 -22.10 -4.43
C THR A 312 6.30 -20.73 -5.11
N GLU A 313 5.27 -20.27 -5.80
CA GLU A 313 5.19 -18.97 -6.46
C GLU A 313 5.34 -17.83 -5.45
N ASN A 314 4.69 -17.93 -4.29
CA ASN A 314 4.81 -16.94 -3.21
C ASN A 314 6.24 -16.86 -2.66
N ILE A 315 6.95 -18.01 -2.58
CA ILE A 315 8.36 -18.04 -2.13
C ILE A 315 9.24 -17.32 -3.15
N ILE A 316 9.03 -17.54 -4.44
CA ILE A 316 9.77 -16.85 -5.50
C ILE A 316 9.51 -15.34 -5.40
N ASP A 317 8.26 -14.92 -5.27
CA ASP A 317 7.88 -13.51 -5.17
C ASP A 317 8.46 -12.87 -3.88
N LEU A 318 8.52 -13.60 -2.75
CA LEU A 318 9.20 -13.15 -1.54
C LEU A 318 10.71 -13.01 -1.72
N CYS A 319 11.36 -13.92 -2.47
CA CYS A 319 12.76 -13.77 -2.82
C CYS A 319 13.00 -12.50 -3.67
N VAL A 320 12.10 -12.21 -4.62
CA VAL A 320 12.14 -11.00 -5.43
C VAL A 320 11.94 -9.76 -4.55
N LEU A 321 10.96 -9.77 -3.63
CA LEU A 321 10.72 -8.67 -2.70
C LEU A 321 11.96 -8.38 -1.85
N ILE A 322 12.59 -9.43 -1.29
CA ILE A 322 13.83 -9.31 -0.50
C ILE A 322 14.96 -8.73 -1.37
N ALA A 323 15.17 -9.26 -2.57
CA ALA A 323 16.20 -8.78 -3.49
C ALA A 323 15.98 -7.31 -3.88
N PHE A 324 14.74 -6.93 -4.18
CA PHE A 324 14.39 -5.55 -4.52
C PHE A 324 14.50 -4.60 -3.32
N THR A 325 14.18 -5.06 -2.11
CA THR A 325 14.39 -4.27 -0.88
C THR A 325 15.88 -4.02 -0.66
N ILE A 326 16.74 -5.01 -0.88
CA ILE A 326 18.21 -4.85 -0.81
C ILE A 326 18.70 -3.89 -1.91
N CYS A 327 18.17 -3.99 -3.12
CA CYS A 327 18.50 -3.09 -4.22
C CYS A 327 18.14 -1.62 -3.88
N ALA A 328 16.94 -1.38 -3.40
CA ALA A 328 16.50 -0.05 -2.96
C ALA A 328 17.35 0.47 -1.80
N TRP A 329 17.72 -0.40 -0.85
CA TRP A 329 18.60 -0.06 0.26
C TRP A 329 20.00 0.35 -0.21
N ILE A 330 20.58 -0.37 -1.17
CA ILE A 330 21.86 -0.01 -1.79
C ILE A 330 21.77 1.34 -2.48
N PHE A 331 20.73 1.58 -3.30
CA PHE A 331 20.53 2.86 -3.98
C PHE A 331 20.41 4.02 -2.96
N ALA A 332 19.59 3.85 -1.93
CA ALA A 332 19.45 4.83 -0.86
C ALA A 332 20.76 5.06 -0.10
N GLY A 333 21.54 4.00 0.15
CA GLY A 333 22.77 4.03 0.95
C GLY A 333 23.95 4.70 0.27
N THR A 334 24.11 4.56 -1.07
CA THR A 334 25.30 5.01 -1.82
C THR A 334 25.48 6.52 -1.77
N LYS A 335 24.43 7.30 -2.01
CA LYS A 335 24.49 8.78 -2.07
C LYS A 335 23.56 9.45 -1.08
N LYS A 336 22.90 8.71 -0.20
CA LYS A 336 21.78 9.15 0.67
C LYS A 336 20.65 9.82 -0.15
N LYS A 337 20.50 9.43 -1.38
CA LYS A 337 19.45 9.90 -2.29
C LYS A 337 19.20 8.86 -3.35
N ILE A 338 17.95 8.78 -3.81
CA ILE A 338 17.54 8.02 -4.99
C ILE A 338 17.25 9.05 -6.08
N GLY A 339 18.01 9.04 -7.14
CA GLY A 339 17.87 9.97 -8.25
C GLY A 339 17.06 9.38 -9.40
N ARG A 340 16.95 10.15 -10.48
CA ARG A 340 16.18 9.74 -11.66
C ARG A 340 16.66 8.44 -12.31
N VAL A 341 17.96 8.21 -12.34
CA VAL A 341 18.54 7.00 -12.96
C VAL A 341 18.18 5.77 -12.12
N GLU A 342 18.40 5.85 -10.81
CA GLU A 342 18.01 4.79 -9.87
C GLU A 342 16.51 4.53 -9.93
N GLY A 343 15.67 5.60 -9.99
CA GLY A 343 14.23 5.48 -10.16
C GLY A 343 13.83 4.78 -11.46
N LEU A 344 14.43 5.12 -12.58
CA LEU A 344 14.22 4.43 -13.87
C LEU A 344 14.62 2.96 -13.81
N CYS A 345 15.75 2.65 -13.16
CA CYS A 345 16.18 1.26 -12.94
C CYS A 345 15.15 0.49 -12.10
N MET A 346 14.60 1.10 -11.03
CA MET A 346 13.60 0.46 -10.18
C MET A 346 12.32 0.14 -10.98
N VAL A 347 11.80 1.10 -11.74
CA VAL A 347 10.61 0.90 -12.59
C VAL A 347 10.86 -0.16 -13.68
N ALA A 348 12.06 -0.16 -14.30
CA ALA A 348 12.43 -1.17 -15.30
C ALA A 348 12.52 -2.58 -14.69
N LEU A 349 13.06 -2.72 -13.47
CA LEU A 349 13.09 -3.99 -12.74
C LEU A 349 11.68 -4.50 -12.43
N TYR A 350 10.77 -3.58 -12.02
CA TYR A 350 9.35 -3.95 -11.84
C TYR A 350 8.71 -4.40 -13.15
N ALA A 351 8.95 -3.70 -14.26
CA ALA A 351 8.41 -4.09 -15.57
C ALA A 351 8.89 -5.50 -15.99
N ALA A 352 10.16 -5.81 -15.76
CA ALA A 352 10.69 -7.15 -15.99
C ALA A 352 10.03 -8.22 -15.11
N TYR A 353 9.81 -7.90 -13.83
CA TYR A 353 9.08 -8.78 -12.90
C TYR A 353 7.61 -8.96 -13.31
N ALA A 354 6.92 -7.89 -13.73
CA ALA A 354 5.54 -7.97 -14.23
C ALA A 354 5.42 -8.87 -15.46
N VAL A 355 6.37 -8.76 -16.42
CA VAL A 355 6.44 -9.68 -17.57
C VAL A 355 6.63 -11.12 -17.10
N TYR A 356 7.53 -11.36 -16.13
CA TYR A 356 7.73 -12.70 -15.55
C TYR A 356 6.45 -13.27 -14.95
N ILE A 357 5.68 -12.48 -14.17
CA ILE A 357 4.39 -12.94 -13.60
C ILE A 357 3.37 -13.30 -14.69
N ILE A 358 3.30 -12.52 -15.78
CA ILE A 358 2.34 -12.76 -16.85
C ILE A 358 2.66 -14.03 -17.64
N VAL A 359 3.94 -14.37 -17.76
CA VAL A 359 4.41 -15.49 -18.59
C VAL A 359 4.47 -16.80 -17.79
N ARG A 360 4.66 -16.77 -16.47
CA ARG A 360 4.65 -17.98 -15.62
C ARG A 360 3.22 -18.53 -15.46
#